data_adc5ed019fb6686e069a7276dbe8f1bf
#
_entry.id   adc5ed019fb6686e069a7276dbe8f1bf
#
_cell.length_a   1.000
_cell.length_b   1.000
_cell.length_c   1.000
_cell.angle_alpha   90.00
_cell.angle_beta   90.00
_cell.angle_gamma   90.00
#
_symmetry.space_group_name_H-M   'P 1'
#
loop_
_entity.id
_entity.type
_entity.pdbx_description
1 polymer ?
#
loop_
_entity_poly.entity_id
_entity_poly.type
_entity_poly.pdbx_seq_one_letter_code
_entity_poly.pdbx_strand_id
1 'polypeptide(L)'
;PKPKVTSREDAFIHAMPAYLGGSDRIGLKWVAGYEQNYAKGLPYIYGVMIMNDPETGRPVALLDGGWITEMRTPGVSGVTMRHVPGDPKHLAIVGCGLQGHRHLEVALEVHPGLTHVTAYDRNQGRAQEMLSLAGDRVTRAASSPTDAVSGADLVITTITVPLDPKLDCSNTDPNALLLP
;
A
#
# COMPACT_ATOMS: atom_id res chain seq x y z
N PRO A 1 2.82 -5.94 20.34
CA PRO A 1 1.59 -6.42 19.68
C PRO A 1 0.63 -5.25 19.47
N LYS A 2 -0.02 -5.18 18.32
CA LYS A 2 -1.06 -4.18 18.06
C LYS A 2 -2.37 -4.73 18.58
N PRO A 3 -3.01 -4.13 19.61
CA PRO A 3 -4.34 -4.56 20.04
C PRO A 3 -5.29 -4.53 18.83
N LYS A 4 -5.98 -5.65 18.59
CA LYS A 4 -6.94 -5.82 17.50
C LYS A 4 -8.28 -6.22 18.08
N VAL A 5 -9.33 -5.55 17.66
CA VAL A 5 -10.72 -5.91 17.92
C VAL A 5 -11.37 -6.25 16.58
N THR A 6 -12.11 -7.36 16.55
CA THR A 6 -12.83 -7.82 15.37
C THR A 6 -14.32 -7.85 15.72
N SER A 7 -15.10 -7.00 15.06
CA SER A 7 -16.56 -6.89 15.27
C SER A 7 -17.36 -7.69 14.23
N ARG A 8 -16.74 -8.00 13.09
CA ARG A 8 -17.28 -8.77 11.97
C ARG A 8 -16.15 -9.60 11.37
N GLU A 9 -16.47 -10.65 10.62
CA GLU A 9 -15.50 -11.59 10.04
C GLU A 9 -14.43 -10.87 9.21
N ASP A 10 -14.85 -9.93 8.35
CA ASP A 10 -13.96 -9.18 7.45
C ASP A 10 -13.69 -7.75 7.94
N ALA A 11 -13.66 -7.54 9.25
CA ALA A 11 -13.45 -6.23 9.83
C ALA A 11 -12.42 -6.26 10.96
N PHE A 12 -11.73 -5.16 11.13
CA PHE A 12 -10.81 -4.97 12.24
C PHE A 12 -10.79 -3.52 12.73
N ILE A 13 -10.44 -3.36 14.01
CA ILE A 13 -10.01 -2.09 14.58
C ILE A 13 -8.67 -2.34 15.28
N HIS A 14 -7.68 -1.51 14.98
CA HIS A 14 -6.38 -1.50 15.63
C HIS A 14 -6.18 -0.22 16.42
N ALA A 15 -5.73 -0.36 17.66
CA ALA A 15 -5.11 0.71 18.44
C ALA A 15 -3.59 0.61 18.27
N MET A 16 -2.95 1.67 17.79
CA MET A 16 -1.53 1.69 17.46
C MET A 16 -0.82 2.84 18.20
N PRO A 17 -0.60 2.71 19.52
CA PRO A 17 0.17 3.69 20.27
C PRO A 17 1.64 3.62 19.88
N ALA A 18 2.31 4.77 19.86
CA ALA A 18 3.74 4.86 19.59
C ALA A 18 4.36 6.07 20.30
N TYR A 19 5.61 5.92 20.70
CA TYR A 19 6.48 6.99 21.15
C TYR A 19 7.76 7.02 20.30
N LEU A 20 8.10 8.19 19.80
CA LEU A 20 9.29 8.45 18.99
C LEU A 20 10.30 9.23 19.81
N GLY A 21 11.20 8.52 20.52
CA GLY A 21 12.16 9.11 21.44
C GLY A 21 13.08 10.16 20.81
N GLY A 22 13.51 9.95 19.55
CA GLY A 22 14.39 10.91 18.84
C GLY A 22 13.77 12.27 18.55
N SER A 23 12.44 12.37 18.48
CA SER A 23 11.70 13.61 18.25
C SER A 23 10.81 14.01 19.41
N ASP A 24 10.80 13.21 20.48
CA ASP A 24 9.94 13.37 21.66
C ASP A 24 8.46 13.57 21.26
N ARG A 25 7.89 12.57 20.56
CA ARG A 25 6.51 12.58 20.12
C ARG A 25 5.80 11.31 20.54
N ILE A 26 4.63 11.48 21.11
CA ILE A 26 3.76 10.36 21.54
C ILE A 26 2.37 10.51 20.96
N GLY A 27 1.75 9.42 20.61
CA GLY A 27 0.39 9.43 20.08
C GLY A 27 -0.17 8.05 19.84
N LEU A 28 -1.41 8.03 19.38
CA LEU A 28 -2.16 6.83 19.06
C LEU A 28 -2.82 6.99 17.69
N LYS A 29 -2.62 6.03 16.79
CA LYS A 29 -3.49 5.87 15.64
C LYS A 29 -4.55 4.80 15.94
N TRP A 30 -5.80 5.19 15.86
CA TRP A 30 -6.96 4.32 15.84
C TRP A 30 -7.38 4.13 14.39
N VAL A 31 -7.35 2.90 13.88
CA VAL A 31 -7.67 2.60 12.47
C VAL A 31 -8.59 1.41 12.37
N ALA A 32 -9.63 1.54 11.55
CA ALA A 32 -10.62 0.51 11.26
C ALA A 32 -10.58 0.16 9.77
N GLY A 33 -10.68 -1.14 9.44
CA GLY A 33 -10.86 -1.64 8.08
C GLY A 33 -12.11 -2.52 8.01
N TYR A 34 -13.00 -2.20 7.08
CA TYR A 34 -14.28 -2.88 6.89
C TYR A 34 -14.50 -3.17 5.40
N GLU A 35 -14.33 -4.42 4.97
CA GLU A 35 -14.44 -4.79 3.55
C GLU A 35 -15.86 -4.54 2.99
N GLN A 36 -16.89 -4.78 3.81
CA GLN A 36 -18.30 -4.56 3.44
C GLN A 36 -18.64 -3.10 3.13
N ASN A 37 -17.76 -2.16 3.44
CA ASN A 37 -17.95 -0.75 3.12
C ASN A 37 -17.97 -0.49 1.62
N TYR A 38 -17.24 -1.24 0.83
CA TYR A 38 -17.25 -1.10 -0.63
C TYR A 38 -18.65 -1.25 -1.22
N ALA A 39 -19.44 -2.21 -0.72
CA ALA A 39 -20.82 -2.42 -1.16
C ALA A 39 -21.76 -1.25 -0.79
N LYS A 40 -21.34 -0.38 0.13
CA LYS A 40 -22.11 0.77 0.61
C LYS A 40 -21.58 2.09 0.03
N GLY A 41 -20.60 2.05 -0.87
CA GLY A 41 -19.93 3.25 -1.37
C GLY A 41 -19.11 4.02 -0.32
N LEU A 42 -18.69 3.33 0.77
CA LEU A 42 -17.90 3.91 1.85
C LEU A 42 -16.43 3.50 1.73
N PRO A 43 -15.49 4.30 2.25
CA PRO A 43 -14.09 3.92 2.33
C PRO A 43 -13.88 2.62 3.12
N TYR A 44 -12.92 1.81 2.66
CA TYR A 44 -12.50 0.61 3.38
C TYR A 44 -11.84 0.94 4.72
N ILE A 45 -11.00 1.99 4.75
CA ILE A 45 -10.26 2.42 5.93
C ILE A 45 -10.83 3.73 6.48
N TYR A 46 -11.08 3.72 7.77
CA TYR A 46 -11.27 4.92 8.58
C TYR A 46 -10.22 4.98 9.68
N GLY A 47 -9.78 6.18 10.02
CA GLY A 47 -8.81 6.32 11.09
C GLY A 47 -8.80 7.72 11.70
N VAL A 48 -8.39 7.75 12.96
CA VAL A 48 -8.11 8.98 13.71
C VAL A 48 -6.75 8.83 14.36
N MET A 49 -5.96 9.89 14.34
CA MET A 49 -4.71 9.96 15.08
C MET A 49 -4.83 11.01 16.19
N ILE A 50 -4.47 10.63 17.41
CA ILE A 50 -4.41 11.50 18.57
C ILE A 50 -2.94 11.73 18.89
N MET A 51 -2.52 12.99 19.00
CA MET A 51 -1.20 13.36 19.49
C MET A 51 -1.32 13.87 20.91
N ASN A 52 -0.37 13.49 21.73
CA ASN A 52 -0.31 13.91 23.14
C ASN A 52 0.97 14.72 23.39
N ASP A 53 0.90 15.60 24.33
CA ASP A 53 2.07 16.23 24.95
C ASP A 53 2.83 15.16 25.75
N PRO A 54 4.14 14.94 25.49
CA PRO A 54 4.88 13.85 26.12
C PRO A 54 5.14 14.04 27.61
N GLU A 55 5.14 15.28 28.11
CA GLU A 55 5.39 15.57 29.53
C GLU A 55 4.15 15.42 30.38
N THR A 56 2.99 15.83 29.85
CA THR A 56 1.75 15.92 30.62
C THR A 56 0.71 14.86 30.25
N GLY A 57 0.90 14.18 29.11
CA GLY A 57 -0.08 13.24 28.55
C GLY A 57 -1.32 13.92 27.94
N ARG A 58 -1.42 15.26 27.98
CA ARG A 58 -2.57 16.00 27.49
C ARG A 58 -2.73 15.80 25.97
N PRO A 59 -3.93 15.47 25.43
CA PRO A 59 -4.18 15.48 24.01
C PRO A 59 -3.99 16.91 23.44
N VAL A 60 -3.18 17.03 22.38
CA VAL A 60 -2.85 18.31 21.76
C VAL A 60 -3.33 18.41 20.31
N ALA A 61 -3.59 17.27 19.65
CA ALA A 61 -4.10 17.26 18.28
C ALA A 61 -4.93 16.02 17.97
N LEU A 62 -5.92 16.20 17.10
CA LEU A 62 -6.65 15.14 16.40
C LEU A 62 -6.41 15.33 14.90
N LEU A 63 -6.00 14.25 14.23
CA LEU A 63 -5.64 14.25 12.81
C LEU A 63 -6.45 13.20 12.05
N ASP A 64 -6.64 13.42 10.75
CA ASP A 64 -7.19 12.42 9.85
C ASP A 64 -6.22 11.23 9.70
N GLY A 65 -6.55 10.14 10.39
CA GLY A 65 -5.78 8.90 10.34
C GLY A 65 -6.00 8.10 9.04
N GLY A 66 -7.08 8.36 8.31
CA GLY A 66 -7.34 7.78 7.00
C GLY A 66 -6.30 8.27 5.97
N TRP A 67 -6.19 9.58 5.80
CA TRP A 67 -5.19 10.20 4.93
C TRP A 67 -3.75 9.81 5.32
N ILE A 68 -3.42 9.86 6.62
CA ILE A 68 -2.10 9.44 7.10
C ILE A 68 -1.82 7.98 6.72
N THR A 69 -2.82 7.09 6.84
CA THR A 69 -2.66 5.68 6.46
C THR A 69 -2.44 5.52 4.96
N GLU A 70 -3.14 6.29 4.15
CA GLU A 70 -3.00 6.33 2.70
C GLU A 70 -1.57 6.71 2.29
N MET A 71 -0.99 7.73 2.88
CA MET A 71 0.29 8.30 2.47
C MET A 71 1.51 7.62 3.11
N ARG A 72 1.43 7.19 4.38
CA ARG A 72 2.59 6.61 5.07
C ARG A 72 2.97 5.22 4.56
N THR A 73 2.00 4.46 4.03
CA THR A 73 2.22 3.08 3.60
C THR A 73 3.10 3.03 2.35
N PRO A 74 2.78 3.72 1.26
CA PRO A 74 3.67 3.81 0.11
C PRO A 74 4.98 4.53 0.43
N GLY A 75 5.00 5.47 1.40
CA GLY A 75 6.23 6.11 1.86
C GLY A 75 7.25 5.12 2.42
N VAL A 76 6.81 4.13 3.21
CA VAL A 76 7.70 3.04 3.70
C VAL A 76 8.23 2.21 2.54
N SER A 77 7.38 1.85 1.59
CA SER A 77 7.79 1.13 0.37
C SER A 77 8.80 1.95 -0.44
N GLY A 78 8.60 3.27 -0.55
CA GLY A 78 9.54 4.18 -1.22
C GLY A 78 10.92 4.22 -0.57
N VAL A 79 10.98 4.25 0.76
CA VAL A 79 12.27 4.12 1.48
C VAL A 79 12.95 2.80 1.15
N THR A 80 12.21 1.70 1.15
CA THR A 80 12.76 0.38 0.81
C THR A 80 13.25 0.33 -0.64
N MET A 81 12.46 0.85 -1.58
CA MET A 81 12.81 0.91 -3.00
C MET A 81 14.11 1.67 -3.27
N ARG A 82 14.43 2.72 -2.51
CA ARG A 82 15.71 3.45 -2.64
C ARG A 82 16.95 2.60 -2.34
N HIS A 83 16.78 1.46 -1.68
CA HIS A 83 17.87 0.54 -1.35
C HIS A 83 17.94 -0.67 -2.30
N VAL A 84 17.09 -0.72 -3.34
CA VAL A 84 17.17 -1.74 -4.38
C VAL A 84 18.43 -1.52 -5.21
N PRO A 85 19.29 -2.52 -5.34
CA PRO A 85 20.44 -2.41 -6.22
C PRO A 85 20.00 -2.41 -7.70
N GLY A 86 20.73 -1.68 -8.52
CA GLY A 86 20.47 -1.60 -9.97
C GLY A 86 19.51 -0.47 -10.35
N ASP A 87 19.00 -0.56 -11.58
CA ASP A 87 18.08 0.41 -12.19
C ASP A 87 16.86 -0.34 -12.72
N PRO A 88 15.86 -0.59 -11.86
CA PRO A 88 14.67 -1.36 -12.22
C PRO A 88 13.92 -0.71 -13.39
N LYS A 89 13.45 -1.52 -14.31
CA LYS A 89 12.74 -1.08 -15.53
C LYS A 89 11.29 -1.51 -15.56
N HIS A 90 10.93 -2.59 -14.87
CA HIS A 90 9.59 -3.16 -14.88
C HIS A 90 9.00 -3.24 -13.48
N LEU A 91 7.92 -2.48 -13.27
CA LEU A 91 7.09 -2.51 -12.07
C LEU A 91 5.85 -3.36 -12.29
N ALA A 92 5.56 -4.29 -11.38
CA ALA A 92 4.29 -4.99 -11.30
C ALA A 92 3.51 -4.61 -10.04
N ILE A 93 2.23 -4.31 -10.19
CA ILE A 93 1.32 -4.03 -9.07
C ILE A 93 0.14 -5.00 -9.09
N VAL A 94 -0.07 -5.69 -7.97
CA VAL A 94 -1.21 -6.59 -7.75
C VAL A 94 -2.12 -5.97 -6.70
N GLY A 95 -3.30 -5.54 -7.14
CA GLY A 95 -4.25 -4.75 -6.36
C GLY A 95 -4.22 -3.27 -6.75
N CYS A 96 -5.24 -2.82 -7.49
CA CYS A 96 -5.32 -1.45 -8.04
C CYS A 96 -6.35 -0.60 -7.28
N GLY A 97 -6.42 -0.77 -5.96
CA GLY A 97 -7.17 0.11 -5.07
C GLY A 97 -6.37 1.37 -4.73
N LEU A 98 -6.85 2.13 -3.73
CA LEU A 98 -6.22 3.37 -3.27
C LEU A 98 -4.72 3.21 -2.96
N GLN A 99 -4.35 2.12 -2.27
CA GLN A 99 -2.94 1.85 -1.97
C GLN A 99 -2.13 1.54 -3.23
N GLY A 100 -2.69 0.80 -4.19
CA GLY A 100 -2.05 0.55 -5.49
C GLY A 100 -1.70 1.84 -6.23
N HIS A 101 -2.66 2.78 -6.30
CA HIS A 101 -2.45 4.09 -6.91
C HIS A 101 -1.31 4.87 -6.23
N ARG A 102 -1.33 4.94 -4.89
CA ARG A 102 -0.29 5.67 -4.15
C ARG A 102 1.08 5.01 -4.22
N HIS A 103 1.13 3.68 -4.29
CA HIS A 103 2.39 2.98 -4.51
C HIS A 103 2.94 3.20 -5.93
N LEU A 104 2.07 3.26 -6.94
CA LEU A 104 2.48 3.62 -8.29
C LEU A 104 3.13 5.01 -8.32
N GLU A 105 2.47 6.03 -7.76
CA GLU A 105 3.00 7.40 -7.68
C GLU A 105 4.40 7.43 -7.04
N VAL A 106 4.55 6.76 -5.89
CA VAL A 106 5.83 6.71 -5.17
C VAL A 106 6.89 5.93 -5.96
N ALA A 107 6.53 4.81 -6.59
CA ALA A 107 7.48 4.02 -7.38
C ALA A 107 8.01 4.82 -8.58
N LEU A 108 7.15 5.57 -9.26
CA LEU A 108 7.52 6.42 -10.39
C LEU A 108 8.43 7.59 -9.98
N GLU A 109 8.23 8.12 -8.78
CA GLU A 109 9.07 9.19 -8.21
C GLU A 109 10.45 8.65 -7.77
N VAL A 110 10.49 7.49 -7.12
CA VAL A 110 11.73 6.88 -6.63
C VAL A 110 12.57 6.32 -7.77
N HIS A 111 11.94 5.73 -8.77
CA HIS A 111 12.58 5.14 -9.95
C HIS A 111 12.03 5.76 -11.25
N PRO A 112 12.43 6.98 -11.59
CA PRO A 112 11.97 7.63 -12.83
C PRO A 112 12.41 6.89 -14.10
N GLY A 113 13.41 6.01 -13.99
CA GLY A 113 13.89 5.12 -15.05
C GLY A 113 13.00 3.91 -15.36
N LEU A 114 11.90 3.70 -14.63
CA LEU A 114 10.91 2.68 -14.96
C LEU A 114 10.30 2.94 -16.34
N THR A 115 10.30 1.91 -17.17
CA THR A 115 9.79 1.96 -18.55
C THR A 115 8.54 1.13 -18.77
N HIS A 116 8.29 0.15 -17.90
CA HIS A 116 7.16 -0.76 -18.00
C HIS A 116 6.39 -0.81 -16.67
N VAL A 117 5.07 -0.78 -16.77
CA VAL A 117 4.17 -0.96 -15.63
C VAL A 117 3.12 -2.00 -15.98
N THR A 118 3.09 -3.09 -15.22
CA THR A 118 2.07 -4.12 -15.31
C THR A 118 1.18 -4.08 -14.07
N ALA A 119 -0.12 -4.16 -14.25
CA ALA A 119 -1.07 -4.13 -13.16
C ALA A 119 -2.10 -5.25 -13.27
N TYR A 120 -2.49 -5.79 -12.12
CA TYR A 120 -3.60 -6.72 -12.01
C TYR A 120 -4.54 -6.33 -10.88
N ASP A 121 -5.81 -6.36 -11.17
CA ASP A 121 -6.90 -6.32 -10.19
C ASP A 121 -8.02 -7.27 -10.65
N ARG A 122 -8.79 -7.83 -9.72
CA ARG A 122 -9.99 -8.61 -10.04
C ARG A 122 -11.00 -7.81 -10.87
N ASN A 123 -11.05 -6.49 -10.65
CA ASN A 123 -11.76 -5.55 -11.48
C ASN A 123 -10.79 -4.94 -12.50
N GLN A 124 -10.81 -5.44 -13.72
CA GLN A 124 -9.93 -5.01 -14.81
C GLN A 124 -10.05 -3.50 -15.11
N GLY A 125 -11.21 -2.89 -14.89
CA GLY A 125 -11.39 -1.44 -15.03
C GLY A 125 -10.49 -0.64 -14.10
N ARG A 126 -10.31 -1.10 -12.84
CA ARG A 126 -9.38 -0.45 -11.88
C ARG A 126 -7.92 -0.56 -12.32
N ALA A 127 -7.53 -1.70 -12.90
CA ALA A 127 -6.19 -1.85 -13.43
C ALA A 127 -5.93 -0.87 -14.58
N GLN A 128 -6.87 -0.72 -15.50
CA GLN A 128 -6.78 0.23 -16.61
C GLN A 128 -6.74 1.69 -16.13
N GLU A 129 -7.62 2.05 -15.17
CA GLU A 129 -7.64 3.38 -14.57
C GLU A 129 -6.28 3.72 -13.93
N MET A 130 -5.74 2.82 -13.11
CA MET A 130 -4.43 3.03 -12.48
C MET A 130 -3.31 3.16 -13.52
N LEU A 131 -3.30 2.32 -14.55
CA LEU A 131 -2.29 2.35 -15.61
C LEU A 131 -2.32 3.66 -16.43
N SER A 132 -3.44 4.34 -16.52
CA SER A 132 -3.52 5.66 -17.16
C SER A 132 -2.67 6.73 -16.47
N LEU A 133 -2.28 6.51 -15.21
CA LEU A 133 -1.43 7.40 -14.42
C LEU A 133 0.07 7.14 -14.65
N ALA A 134 0.44 6.10 -15.40
CA ALA A 134 1.84 5.73 -15.62
C ALA A 134 2.58 6.63 -16.61
N GLY A 135 1.93 7.64 -17.20
CA GLY A 135 2.52 8.54 -18.20
C GLY A 135 2.87 7.82 -19.50
N ASP A 136 4.00 8.13 -20.10
CA ASP A 136 4.44 7.61 -21.40
C ASP A 136 5.06 6.19 -21.32
N ARG A 137 4.93 5.52 -20.20
CA ARG A 137 5.48 4.17 -20.01
C ARG A 137 4.66 3.12 -20.73
N VAL A 138 5.33 2.02 -21.10
CA VAL A 138 4.60 0.85 -21.62
C VAL A 138 3.75 0.24 -20.51
N THR A 139 2.45 0.19 -20.72
CA THR A 139 1.49 -0.29 -19.71
C THR A 139 0.80 -1.57 -20.17
N ARG A 140 0.52 -2.47 -19.23
CA ARG A 140 -0.20 -3.71 -19.50
C ARG A 140 -1.11 -4.09 -18.32
N ALA A 141 -2.40 -4.27 -18.59
CA ALA A 141 -3.32 -4.91 -17.66
C ALA A 141 -3.16 -6.44 -17.80
N ALA A 142 -2.75 -7.10 -16.73
CA ALA A 142 -2.51 -8.53 -16.71
C ALA A 142 -3.80 -9.33 -16.55
N SER A 143 -3.80 -10.57 -17.03
CA SER A 143 -4.94 -11.49 -16.95
C SER A 143 -5.03 -12.25 -15.62
N SER A 144 -3.90 -12.35 -14.90
CA SER A 144 -3.79 -13.01 -13.60
C SER A 144 -2.71 -12.35 -12.73
N PRO A 145 -2.71 -12.59 -11.41
CA PRO A 145 -1.64 -12.12 -10.53
C PRO A 145 -0.26 -12.60 -10.96
N THR A 146 -0.12 -13.88 -11.29
CA THR A 146 1.14 -14.49 -11.75
C THR A 146 1.60 -13.91 -13.10
N ASP A 147 0.67 -13.66 -14.03
CA ASP A 147 0.95 -12.97 -15.28
C ASP A 147 1.47 -11.54 -15.02
N ALA A 148 0.91 -10.85 -14.04
CA ALA A 148 1.33 -9.48 -13.72
C ALA A 148 2.80 -9.39 -13.30
N VAL A 149 3.28 -10.33 -12.50
CA VAL A 149 4.62 -10.30 -11.89
C VAL A 149 5.71 -10.92 -12.77
N SER A 150 5.34 -11.53 -13.87
CA SER A 150 6.30 -12.18 -14.77
C SER A 150 7.28 -11.17 -15.37
N GLY A 151 8.58 -11.39 -15.16
CA GLY A 151 9.67 -10.53 -15.63
C GLY A 151 9.76 -9.16 -14.92
N ALA A 152 9.08 -8.97 -13.79
CA ALA A 152 9.13 -7.70 -13.05
C ALA A 152 10.39 -7.62 -12.17
N ASP A 153 10.99 -6.42 -12.13
CA ASP A 153 12.10 -6.07 -11.23
C ASP A 153 11.61 -5.61 -9.85
N LEU A 154 10.44 -4.97 -9.83
CA LEU A 154 9.75 -4.53 -8.63
C LEU A 154 8.34 -5.11 -8.62
N VAL A 155 7.94 -5.72 -7.50
CA VAL A 155 6.59 -6.25 -7.30
C VAL A 155 6.00 -5.62 -6.05
N ILE A 156 4.83 -5.03 -6.19
CA ILE A 156 4.06 -4.44 -5.09
C ILE A 156 2.71 -5.14 -5.00
N THR A 157 2.37 -5.64 -3.81
CA THR A 157 1.07 -6.24 -3.54
C THR A 157 0.27 -5.38 -2.56
N THR A 158 -0.92 -4.96 -2.96
CA THR A 158 -1.81 -4.10 -2.15
C THR A 158 -3.21 -4.71 -2.05
N ILE A 159 -3.27 -6.01 -1.84
CA ILE A 159 -4.50 -6.78 -1.76
C ILE A 159 -5.01 -6.83 -0.31
N THR A 160 -6.32 -6.84 -0.14
CA THR A 160 -6.99 -6.97 1.16
C THR A 160 -7.27 -8.43 1.54
N VAL A 161 -7.44 -9.28 0.53
CA VAL A 161 -7.74 -10.71 0.69
C VAL A 161 -6.59 -11.53 0.11
N PRO A 162 -6.11 -12.56 0.81
CA PRO A 162 -5.08 -13.44 0.27
C PRO A 162 -5.47 -13.99 -1.12
N LEU A 163 -4.48 -14.10 -2.00
CA LEU A 163 -4.68 -14.76 -3.29
C LEU A 163 -4.79 -16.28 -3.10
N ASP A 164 -5.72 -16.89 -3.81
CA ASP A 164 -5.83 -18.34 -3.92
C ASP A 164 -5.97 -18.70 -5.42
N PRO A 165 -5.01 -19.41 -6.03
CA PRO A 165 -3.74 -19.84 -5.44
C PRO A 165 -2.82 -18.68 -5.04
N LYS A 166 -1.84 -18.95 -4.16
CA LYS A 166 -0.83 -17.96 -3.77
C LYS A 166 -0.08 -17.43 -4.99
N LEU A 167 0.39 -16.19 -4.89
CA LEU A 167 1.16 -15.56 -5.94
C LEU A 167 2.43 -16.37 -6.23
N ASP A 168 2.55 -16.83 -7.47
CA ASP A 168 3.76 -17.49 -7.98
C ASP A 168 4.70 -16.43 -8.56
N CYS A 169 5.83 -16.22 -7.89
CA CYS A 169 6.88 -15.29 -8.28
C CYS A 169 8.08 -15.99 -8.95
N SER A 170 7.97 -17.26 -9.36
CA SER A 170 9.08 -18.02 -9.97
C SER A 170 9.60 -17.39 -11.27
N ASN A 171 8.76 -16.63 -11.97
CA ASN A 171 9.09 -15.96 -13.23
C ASN A 171 9.38 -14.45 -13.08
N THR A 172 9.58 -13.94 -11.87
CA THR A 172 10.10 -12.57 -11.65
C THR A 172 11.60 -12.53 -11.96
N ASP A 173 12.17 -11.33 -12.08
CA ASP A 173 13.63 -11.20 -12.07
C ASP A 173 14.19 -11.84 -10.79
N PRO A 174 15.30 -12.65 -10.88
CA PRO A 174 15.88 -13.29 -9.69
C PRO A 174 16.29 -12.31 -8.57
N ASN A 175 16.51 -11.04 -8.91
CA ASN A 175 16.85 -9.98 -7.96
C ASN A 175 15.67 -9.06 -7.66
N ALA A 176 14.45 -9.42 -8.08
CA ALA A 176 13.27 -8.59 -7.89
C ALA A 176 13.01 -8.28 -6.41
N LEU A 177 12.66 -7.03 -6.12
CA LEU A 177 12.16 -6.64 -4.82
C LEU A 177 10.66 -6.92 -4.73
N LEU A 178 10.27 -7.70 -3.73
CA LEU A 178 8.87 -7.97 -3.39
C LEU A 178 8.45 -7.10 -2.20
N LEU A 179 7.46 -6.25 -2.41
CA LEU A 179 6.88 -5.38 -1.38
C LEU A 179 5.43 -5.81 -1.09
N PRO A 180 5.08 -6.02 0.20
CA PRO A 180 3.72 -6.36 0.61
C PRO A 180 2.80 -5.16 0.63
#